data_fcbf90506d91119f1e09a8cc73402e7f
#
_entry.id   fcbf90506d91119f1e09a8cc73402e7f
#
_cell.length_a   1.000
_cell.length_b   1.000
_cell.length_c   1.000
_cell.angle_alpha   90.00
_cell.angle_beta   90.00
_cell.angle_gamma   90.00
#
_symmetry.space_group_name_H-M   'P 1'
#
loop_
_entity.id
_entity.type
_entity.pdbx_description
1 polymer ?
#
loop_
_entity_poly.entity_id
_entity_poly.type
_entity_poly.pdbx_seq_one_letter_code
_entity_poly.pdbx_strand_id
1 'polypeptide(L)'
;MHMRSALLLAALATSFTTVTASAQTKGDWAVAVGAHQVAPKSDNGRLVGGTLEADVGKDIRPTFSAEYFIADNLGIEVLAALPFEHDIALRGLGRVGSTKHLPPVISLQYHFNSQGKVSPFLGAGLNYTRFFDTQTRGALAGSELELDDSWGLALHAGLDFKLSDRGALRVNLRWIDIDTEARLNGSRIGTVNIDPLVYGAAYVHRF
;
A
#
# COMPACT_ATOMS: atom_id res chain seq x y z
N MET A 1 11.62 46.68 -1.76
CA MET A 1 12.71 45.79 -1.28
C MET A 1 12.23 44.34 -1.46
N HIS A 2 12.56 43.76 -2.63
CA HIS A 2 12.04 42.45 -3.03
C HIS A 2 13.08 41.37 -2.71
N MET A 3 12.75 40.49 -1.76
CA MET A 3 13.56 39.31 -1.46
C MET A 3 13.15 38.18 -2.43
N ARG A 4 14.03 37.83 -3.36
CA ARG A 4 13.90 36.71 -4.28
C ARG A 4 14.38 35.45 -3.58
N SER A 5 13.46 34.53 -3.28
CA SER A 5 13.80 33.19 -2.81
C SER A 5 14.27 32.34 -4.01
N ALA A 6 15.55 32.01 -4.01
CA ALA A 6 16.14 31.10 -4.99
C ALA A 6 15.91 29.67 -4.54
N LEU A 7 15.13 28.91 -5.30
CA LEU A 7 15.06 27.44 -5.19
C LEU A 7 16.34 26.85 -5.80
N LEU A 8 17.18 26.27 -4.96
CA LEU A 8 18.31 25.42 -5.37
C LEU A 8 17.77 24.02 -5.70
N LEU A 9 17.57 23.71 -6.98
CA LEU A 9 17.50 22.34 -7.48
C LEU A 9 18.93 21.79 -7.51
N ALA A 10 19.27 20.90 -6.59
CA ALA A 10 20.50 20.13 -6.65
C ALA A 10 20.35 19.02 -7.69
N ALA A 11 20.93 19.21 -8.87
CA ALA A 11 21.06 18.18 -9.90
C ALA A 11 22.16 17.20 -9.47
N LEU A 12 21.78 16.00 -8.99
CA LEU A 12 22.71 14.88 -8.85
C LEU A 12 23.03 14.34 -10.25
N ALA A 13 24.15 14.75 -10.82
CA ALA A 13 24.71 14.14 -12.01
C ALA A 13 25.40 12.83 -11.59
N THR A 14 24.70 11.70 -11.66
CA THR A 14 25.30 10.36 -11.55
C THR A 14 25.80 9.92 -12.91
N SER A 15 27.11 9.67 -13.02
CA SER A 15 27.77 9.07 -14.18
C SER A 15 27.23 7.63 -14.40
N PHE A 16 26.41 7.47 -15.44
CA PHE A 16 25.87 6.17 -15.85
C PHE A 16 26.97 5.38 -16.58
N THR A 17 27.54 4.40 -15.91
CA THR A 17 28.27 3.30 -16.59
C THR A 17 27.23 2.47 -17.35
N THR A 18 27.47 2.20 -18.62
CA THR A 18 26.62 1.32 -19.45
C THR A 18 26.77 -0.12 -18.94
N VAL A 19 25.89 -0.50 -18.00
CA VAL A 19 25.70 -1.90 -17.63
C VAL A 19 24.73 -2.50 -18.64
N THR A 20 25.16 -3.58 -19.30
CA THR A 20 24.28 -4.41 -20.14
C THR A 20 23.03 -4.78 -19.34
N ALA A 21 21.86 -4.59 -19.96
CA ALA A 21 20.58 -4.90 -19.33
C ALA A 21 20.56 -6.34 -18.85
N SER A 22 20.82 -6.52 -17.57
CA SER A 22 20.76 -7.81 -16.91
C SER A 22 19.32 -8.12 -16.51
N ALA A 23 18.91 -9.34 -16.68
CA ALA A 23 17.74 -9.89 -16.02
C ALA A 23 17.94 -9.73 -14.51
N GLN A 24 16.87 -9.52 -13.78
CA GLN A 24 16.81 -9.41 -12.32
C GLN A 24 17.78 -10.37 -11.63
N THR A 25 19.03 -9.94 -11.50
CA THR A 25 20.15 -10.73 -10.97
C THR A 25 20.45 -10.29 -9.55
N LYS A 26 21.10 -11.17 -8.81
CA LYS A 26 21.55 -10.88 -7.45
C LYS A 26 22.37 -9.59 -7.42
N GLY A 27 21.99 -8.66 -6.55
CA GLY A 27 22.66 -7.38 -6.36
C GLY A 27 21.95 -6.21 -7.06
N ASP A 28 21.03 -6.48 -8.00
CA ASP A 28 20.28 -5.44 -8.70
C ASP A 28 19.25 -4.76 -7.77
N TRP A 29 18.88 -3.55 -8.14
CA TRP A 29 17.79 -2.80 -7.53
C TRP A 29 16.69 -2.50 -8.54
N ALA A 30 15.45 -2.53 -8.08
CA ALA A 30 14.32 -2.00 -8.82
C ALA A 30 13.55 -1.01 -7.93
N VAL A 31 13.13 0.11 -8.51
CA VAL A 31 12.29 1.11 -7.84
C VAL A 31 11.02 1.28 -8.65
N ALA A 32 9.88 1.31 -8.00
CA ALA A 32 8.61 1.51 -8.66
C ALA A 32 7.87 2.73 -8.10
N VAL A 33 7.18 3.44 -9.00
CA VAL A 33 6.29 4.55 -8.67
C VAL A 33 4.98 4.32 -9.41
N GLY A 34 3.87 4.37 -8.68
CA GLY A 34 2.56 4.08 -9.27
C GLY A 34 1.39 4.60 -8.46
N ALA A 35 0.23 4.07 -8.75
CA ALA A 35 -1.00 4.34 -8.01
C ALA A 35 -1.77 3.03 -7.79
N HIS A 36 -2.25 2.85 -6.56
CA HIS A 36 -3.00 1.67 -6.17
C HIS A 36 -4.28 2.06 -5.45
N GLN A 37 -5.33 1.32 -5.74
CA GLN A 37 -6.60 1.38 -5.03
C GLN A 37 -6.61 0.34 -3.92
N VAL A 38 -6.89 0.79 -2.70
CA VAL A 38 -7.24 -0.05 -1.56
C VAL A 38 -8.74 -0.24 -1.58
N ALA A 39 -9.18 -1.49 -1.72
CA ALA A 39 -10.58 -1.87 -1.73
C ALA A 39 -10.84 -2.84 -0.57
N PRO A 40 -11.33 -2.34 0.59
CA PRO A 40 -11.75 -3.19 1.71
C PRO A 40 -12.74 -4.25 1.26
N LYS A 41 -12.77 -5.39 1.96
CA LYS A 41 -13.81 -6.40 1.71
C LYS A 41 -15.21 -5.85 2.05
N SER A 42 -16.27 -6.50 1.59
CA SER A 42 -17.65 -6.03 1.79
C SER A 42 -18.22 -6.30 3.20
N ASP A 43 -17.63 -7.20 3.96
CA ASP A 43 -17.99 -7.52 5.34
C ASP A 43 -16.83 -7.10 6.26
N ASN A 44 -16.92 -5.87 6.79
CA ASN A 44 -15.89 -5.33 7.68
C ASN A 44 -16.17 -5.63 9.15
N GLY A 45 -17.08 -6.57 9.44
CA GLY A 45 -17.38 -7.01 10.79
C GLY A 45 -18.53 -6.25 11.44
N ARG A 46 -18.82 -6.65 12.69
CA ARG A 46 -19.94 -6.12 13.46
C ARG A 46 -19.46 -5.54 14.79
N LEU A 47 -19.92 -4.35 15.07
CA LEU A 47 -19.59 -3.58 16.26
C LEU A 47 -20.76 -3.59 17.26
N VAL A 48 -20.49 -3.12 18.49
CA VAL A 48 -21.48 -2.97 19.58
C VAL A 48 -22.26 -4.26 19.82
N GLY A 49 -21.53 -5.34 20.14
CA GLY A 49 -22.16 -6.64 20.42
C GLY A 49 -22.88 -7.27 19.23
N GLY A 50 -22.44 -6.95 18.01
CA GLY A 50 -23.01 -7.52 16.78
C GLY A 50 -24.20 -6.79 16.19
N THR A 51 -24.55 -5.60 16.73
CA THR A 51 -25.75 -4.85 16.33
C THR A 51 -25.51 -3.93 15.13
N LEU A 52 -24.29 -3.45 14.90
CA LEU A 52 -23.95 -2.50 13.86
C LEU A 52 -22.92 -3.11 12.90
N GLU A 53 -23.26 -3.19 11.62
CA GLU A 53 -22.35 -3.61 10.56
C GLU A 53 -21.49 -2.43 10.12
N ALA A 54 -20.17 -2.63 10.12
CA ALA A 54 -19.21 -1.65 9.62
C ALA A 54 -19.01 -1.78 8.10
N ASP A 55 -18.86 -0.65 7.43
CA ASP A 55 -18.52 -0.53 6.01
C ASP A 55 -17.37 0.49 5.86
N VAL A 56 -16.31 0.10 5.16
CA VAL A 56 -15.12 0.90 4.94
C VAL A 56 -14.99 1.24 3.46
N GLY A 57 -14.92 2.52 3.16
CA GLY A 57 -14.83 3.03 1.78
C GLY A 57 -13.53 2.67 1.09
N LYS A 58 -13.48 2.80 -0.24
CA LYS A 58 -12.28 2.61 -1.07
C LYS A 58 -11.51 3.93 -1.20
N ASP A 59 -10.19 3.84 -1.39
CA ASP A 59 -9.37 5.01 -1.73
C ASP A 59 -8.22 4.62 -2.68
N ILE A 60 -7.73 5.60 -3.46
CA ILE A 60 -6.61 5.44 -4.39
C ILE A 60 -5.52 6.45 -4.04
N ARG A 61 -4.27 5.96 -3.91
CA ARG A 61 -3.12 6.82 -3.58
C ARG A 61 -1.88 6.46 -4.40
N PRO A 62 -0.96 7.43 -4.56
CA PRO A 62 0.39 7.17 -5.03
C PRO A 62 1.11 6.17 -4.13
N THR A 63 1.86 5.25 -4.77
CA THR A 63 2.64 4.22 -4.11
C THR A 63 4.06 4.19 -4.62
N PHE A 64 4.98 3.74 -3.78
CA PHE A 64 6.40 3.64 -4.05
C PHE A 64 6.88 2.29 -3.56
N SER A 65 7.70 1.60 -4.34
CA SER A 65 8.40 0.42 -3.83
C SER A 65 9.87 0.42 -4.24
N ALA A 66 10.66 -0.23 -3.41
CA ALA A 66 12.05 -0.56 -3.71
C ALA A 66 12.24 -2.06 -3.50
N GLU A 67 12.87 -2.72 -4.44
CA GLU A 67 13.17 -4.15 -4.42
C GLU A 67 14.66 -4.37 -4.60
N TYR A 68 15.26 -5.16 -3.72
CA TYR A 68 16.65 -5.60 -3.81
C TYR A 68 16.70 -7.09 -4.09
N PHE A 69 17.39 -7.49 -5.16
CA PHE A 69 17.53 -8.89 -5.55
C PHE A 69 18.61 -9.59 -4.73
N ILE A 70 18.18 -10.45 -3.78
CA ILE A 70 19.05 -11.25 -2.92
C ILE A 70 19.60 -12.50 -3.60
N ALA A 71 18.92 -12.96 -4.64
CA ALA A 71 19.33 -14.02 -5.57
C ALA A 71 18.71 -13.72 -6.93
N ASP A 72 19.13 -14.46 -7.97
CA ASP A 72 18.53 -14.32 -9.30
C ASP A 72 17.03 -14.58 -9.25
N ASN A 73 16.25 -13.63 -9.75
CA ASN A 73 14.78 -13.62 -9.76
C ASN A 73 14.10 -13.55 -8.37
N LEU A 74 14.86 -13.45 -7.27
CA LEU A 74 14.28 -13.38 -5.92
C LEU A 74 14.69 -12.07 -5.26
N GLY A 75 13.72 -11.22 -4.97
CA GLY A 75 13.91 -9.92 -4.34
C GLY A 75 13.21 -9.78 -2.99
N ILE A 76 13.72 -8.83 -2.19
CA ILE A 76 13.01 -8.29 -1.03
C ILE A 76 12.43 -6.95 -1.46
N GLU A 77 11.10 -6.84 -1.46
CA GLU A 77 10.37 -5.62 -1.76
C GLU A 77 9.94 -4.91 -0.48
N VAL A 78 10.14 -3.60 -0.42
CA VAL A 78 9.51 -2.71 0.56
C VAL A 78 8.53 -1.82 -0.20
N LEU A 79 7.25 -1.90 0.15
CA LEU A 79 6.18 -1.06 -0.41
C LEU A 79 5.75 -0.03 0.62
N ALA A 80 5.60 1.21 0.17
CA ALA A 80 5.04 2.34 0.90
C ALA A 80 4.03 3.10 0.03
N ALA A 81 3.18 3.91 0.65
CA ALA A 81 2.18 4.73 -0.02
C ALA A 81 2.06 6.09 0.65
N LEU A 82 1.45 7.05 -0.02
CA LEU A 82 0.85 8.19 0.69
C LEU A 82 -0.35 7.68 1.50
N PRO A 83 -0.69 8.35 2.63
CA PRO A 83 -1.77 7.90 3.49
C PRO A 83 -3.07 7.71 2.73
N PHE A 84 -3.65 6.52 2.83
CA PHE A 84 -5.01 6.25 2.37
C PHE A 84 -5.99 6.84 3.37
N GLU A 85 -7.12 7.36 2.87
CA GLU A 85 -8.20 7.89 3.69
C GLU A 85 -9.50 7.13 3.35
N HIS A 86 -10.09 6.53 4.37
CA HIS A 86 -11.30 5.75 4.21
C HIS A 86 -12.45 6.36 5.00
N ASP A 87 -13.60 6.48 4.36
CA ASP A 87 -14.85 6.76 5.03
C ASP A 87 -15.29 5.54 5.82
N ILE A 88 -15.80 5.78 7.03
CA ILE A 88 -16.36 4.76 7.91
C ILE A 88 -17.88 5.00 7.94
N ALA A 89 -18.63 3.97 7.58
CA ALA A 89 -20.07 3.96 7.67
C ALA A 89 -20.57 2.82 8.56
N LEU A 90 -21.71 3.00 9.17
CA LEU A 90 -22.42 1.97 9.92
C LEU A 90 -23.80 1.79 9.27
N ARG A 91 -24.17 0.53 9.04
CA ARG A 91 -25.45 0.21 8.40
C ARG A 91 -26.62 0.78 9.22
N GLY A 92 -27.47 1.56 8.56
CA GLY A 92 -28.61 2.24 9.19
C GLY A 92 -28.30 3.62 9.80
N LEU A 93 -27.01 3.95 10.01
CA LEU A 93 -26.56 5.24 10.54
C LEU A 93 -25.86 6.11 9.48
N GLY A 94 -25.47 5.51 8.33
CA GLY A 94 -24.73 6.18 7.28
C GLY A 94 -23.28 6.43 7.67
N ARG A 95 -22.64 7.45 7.07
CA ARG A 95 -21.25 7.81 7.31
C ARG A 95 -21.10 8.41 8.71
N VAL A 96 -20.27 7.77 9.53
CA VAL A 96 -20.04 8.15 10.93
C VAL A 96 -18.64 8.71 11.18
N GLY A 97 -17.71 8.59 10.21
CA GLY A 97 -16.37 9.11 10.36
C GLY A 97 -15.48 8.86 9.16
N SER A 98 -14.20 9.15 9.32
CA SER A 98 -13.12 8.78 8.42
C SER A 98 -11.84 8.55 9.21
N THR A 99 -10.92 7.77 8.63
CA THR A 99 -9.59 7.53 9.20
C THR A 99 -8.55 7.49 8.10
N LYS A 100 -7.31 7.88 8.41
CA LYS A 100 -6.16 7.67 7.54
C LYS A 100 -5.35 6.48 8.02
N HIS A 101 -4.73 5.77 7.07
CA HIS A 101 -3.81 4.71 7.41
C HIS A 101 -2.61 4.63 6.45
N LEU A 102 -1.52 4.07 6.95
CA LEU A 102 -0.32 3.72 6.21
C LEU A 102 -0.07 2.23 6.38
N PRO A 103 -0.18 1.41 5.31
CA PRO A 103 0.06 -0.02 5.33
C PRO A 103 1.38 -0.41 4.66
N PRO A 104 2.58 -0.04 5.16
CA PRO A 104 3.82 -0.54 4.60
C PRO A 104 3.87 -2.07 4.61
N VAL A 105 4.51 -2.63 3.58
CA VAL A 105 4.69 -4.09 3.42
C VAL A 105 6.15 -4.38 3.13
N ILE A 106 6.69 -5.40 3.79
CA ILE A 106 7.97 -6.04 3.43
C ILE A 106 7.68 -7.44 2.96
N SER A 107 8.12 -7.79 1.75
CA SER A 107 7.82 -9.08 1.14
C SER A 107 9.00 -9.70 0.41
N LEU A 108 9.02 -11.02 0.34
CA LEU A 108 9.81 -11.76 -0.65
C LEU A 108 8.99 -11.86 -1.93
N GLN A 109 9.63 -11.58 -3.07
CA GLN A 109 9.01 -11.59 -4.38
C GLN A 109 9.86 -12.41 -5.35
N TYR A 110 9.24 -13.36 -6.03
CA TYR A 110 9.88 -14.19 -7.04
C TYR A 110 9.34 -13.87 -8.43
N HIS A 111 10.25 -13.58 -9.35
CA HIS A 111 9.97 -13.23 -10.73
C HIS A 111 10.17 -14.43 -11.65
N PHE A 112 9.12 -14.79 -12.36
CA PHE A 112 9.19 -15.80 -13.42
C PHE A 112 9.54 -15.13 -14.75
N ASN A 113 10.36 -15.77 -15.57
CA ASN A 113 10.68 -15.27 -16.91
C ASN A 113 11.19 -13.81 -16.93
N SER A 114 12.08 -13.46 -16.02
CA SER A 114 12.59 -12.08 -15.81
C SER A 114 13.28 -11.47 -17.04
N GLN A 115 13.72 -12.28 -17.99
CA GLN A 115 14.31 -11.85 -19.26
C GLN A 115 13.29 -11.64 -20.38
N GLY A 116 12.08 -12.13 -20.19
CA GLY A 116 11.01 -12.06 -21.20
C GLY A 116 10.38 -10.68 -21.32
N LYS A 117 9.56 -10.50 -22.35
CA LYS A 117 8.75 -9.29 -22.52
C LYS A 117 7.69 -9.16 -21.42
N VAL A 118 7.25 -10.27 -20.86
CA VAL A 118 6.31 -10.33 -19.73
C VAL A 118 6.93 -11.22 -18.67
N SER A 119 7.08 -10.66 -17.47
CA SER A 119 7.62 -11.33 -16.28
C SER A 119 6.53 -11.41 -15.21
N PRO A 120 5.86 -12.55 -15.05
CA PRO A 120 4.97 -12.77 -13.92
C PRO A 120 5.78 -12.81 -12.61
N PHE A 121 5.15 -12.39 -11.52
CA PHE A 121 5.74 -12.52 -10.19
C PHE A 121 4.70 -12.89 -9.14
N LEU A 122 5.17 -13.51 -8.08
CA LEU A 122 4.42 -13.81 -6.86
C LEU A 122 5.24 -13.39 -5.65
N GLY A 123 4.56 -12.98 -4.60
CA GLY A 123 5.24 -12.64 -3.36
C GLY A 123 4.36 -12.82 -2.14
N ALA A 124 5.04 -12.92 -1.00
CA ALA A 124 4.44 -13.01 0.31
C ALA A 124 5.26 -12.19 1.31
N GLY A 125 4.59 -11.57 2.27
CA GLY A 125 5.27 -10.69 3.20
C GLY A 125 4.44 -10.37 4.44
N LEU A 126 4.96 -9.41 5.19
CA LEU A 126 4.37 -8.87 6.41
C LEU A 126 3.94 -7.43 6.18
N ASN A 127 2.76 -7.12 6.63
CA ASN A 127 2.18 -5.79 6.69
C ASN A 127 2.19 -5.28 8.12
N TYR A 128 2.48 -4.01 8.31
CA TYR A 128 2.17 -3.25 9.52
C TYR A 128 1.31 -2.06 9.11
N THR A 129 0.10 -1.96 9.62
CA THR A 129 -0.82 -0.86 9.33
C THR A 129 -0.98 0.02 10.55
N ARG A 130 -0.68 1.31 10.38
CA ARG A 130 -0.91 2.33 11.39
C ARG A 130 -2.10 3.21 11.00
N PHE A 131 -3.05 3.38 11.95
CA PHE A 131 -4.20 4.28 11.81
C PHE A 131 -3.94 5.61 12.52
N PHE A 132 -4.44 6.71 11.92
CA PHE A 132 -4.28 8.06 12.47
C PHE A 132 -5.29 9.02 11.84
N ASP A 133 -5.38 10.26 12.36
CA ASP A 133 -6.32 11.30 11.89
C ASP A 133 -7.76 10.79 11.79
N THR A 134 -8.19 10.00 12.79
CA THR A 134 -9.57 9.52 12.84
C THR A 134 -10.50 10.65 13.25
N GLN A 135 -11.54 10.87 12.44
CA GLN A 135 -12.54 11.90 12.65
C GLN A 135 -13.94 11.28 12.75
N THR A 136 -14.73 11.76 13.69
CA THR A 136 -16.11 11.33 13.88
C THR A 136 -17.09 12.38 13.36
N ARG A 137 -18.22 11.90 12.84
CA ARG A 137 -19.31 12.76 12.32
C ARG A 137 -20.66 12.04 12.42
N GLY A 138 -21.73 12.73 12.03
CA GLY A 138 -23.09 12.14 12.04
C GLY A 138 -23.47 11.61 13.41
N ALA A 139 -23.86 10.34 13.49
CA ALA A 139 -24.27 9.69 14.74
C ALA A 139 -23.16 9.58 15.79
N LEU A 140 -21.88 9.66 15.41
CA LEU A 140 -20.73 9.64 16.32
C LEU A 140 -20.10 11.02 16.54
N ALA A 141 -20.73 12.10 16.07
CA ALA A 141 -20.18 13.45 16.23
C ALA A 141 -19.93 13.79 17.71
N GLY A 142 -18.71 14.27 18.01
CA GLY A 142 -18.28 14.59 19.36
C GLY A 142 -17.81 13.40 20.22
N SER A 143 -17.82 12.18 19.67
CA SER A 143 -17.19 11.02 20.29
C SER A 143 -15.75 10.86 19.79
N GLU A 144 -14.89 10.20 20.57
CA GLU A 144 -13.54 9.82 20.20
C GLU A 144 -13.55 8.38 19.69
N LEU A 145 -13.15 8.19 18.41
CA LEU A 145 -13.00 6.88 17.80
C LEU A 145 -11.50 6.58 17.63
N GLU A 146 -11.05 5.50 18.21
CA GLU A 146 -9.68 5.01 18.11
C GLU A 146 -9.65 3.67 17.37
N LEU A 147 -8.63 3.46 16.56
CA LEU A 147 -8.36 2.21 15.83
C LEU A 147 -6.93 1.77 16.17
N ASP A 148 -6.79 0.55 16.67
CA ASP A 148 -5.47 0.01 17.01
C ASP A 148 -4.68 -0.34 15.75
N ASP A 149 -3.35 -0.27 15.85
CA ASP A 149 -2.46 -0.69 14.77
C ASP A 149 -2.61 -2.20 14.49
N SER A 150 -2.35 -2.61 13.25
CA SER A 150 -2.53 -3.99 12.79
C SER A 150 -1.24 -4.58 12.23
N TRP A 151 -0.97 -5.84 12.53
CA TRP A 151 0.03 -6.68 11.89
C TRP A 151 -0.65 -7.82 11.17
N GLY A 152 -0.28 -8.07 9.91
CA GLY A 152 -0.89 -9.13 9.14
C GLY A 152 0.00 -9.64 8.01
N LEU A 153 -0.49 -10.65 7.32
CA LEU A 153 0.15 -11.21 6.13
C LEU A 153 -0.23 -10.40 4.88
N ALA A 154 0.67 -10.37 3.92
CA ALA A 154 0.41 -9.84 2.59
C ALA A 154 0.78 -10.87 1.53
N LEU A 155 -0.12 -11.13 0.60
CA LEU A 155 0.11 -11.99 -0.57
C LEU A 155 -0.11 -11.16 -1.83
N HIS A 156 0.77 -11.29 -2.83
CA HIS A 156 0.61 -10.52 -4.06
C HIS A 156 1.06 -11.30 -5.29
N ALA A 157 0.49 -10.91 -6.40
CA ALA A 157 0.84 -11.41 -7.73
C ALA A 157 0.78 -10.24 -8.73
N GLY A 158 1.55 -10.34 -9.80
CA GLY A 158 1.50 -9.33 -10.85
C GLY A 158 2.27 -9.73 -12.09
N LEU A 159 2.30 -8.79 -13.02
CA LEU A 159 2.98 -8.89 -14.30
C LEU A 159 3.80 -7.62 -14.54
N ASP A 160 5.06 -7.78 -14.89
CA ASP A 160 5.92 -6.72 -15.41
C ASP A 160 5.98 -6.82 -16.93
N PHE A 161 5.54 -5.79 -17.62
CA PHE A 161 5.62 -5.65 -19.07
C PHE A 161 6.86 -4.83 -19.43
N LYS A 162 7.87 -5.44 -20.00
CA LYS A 162 9.12 -4.77 -20.40
C LYS A 162 8.85 -3.68 -21.43
N LEU A 163 9.17 -2.44 -21.10
CA LEU A 163 9.07 -1.27 -21.99
C LEU A 163 10.41 -0.91 -22.61
N SER A 164 11.50 -1.10 -21.85
CA SER A 164 12.88 -0.87 -22.25
C SER A 164 13.82 -1.81 -21.50
N ASP A 165 15.12 -1.70 -21.70
CA ASP A 165 16.07 -2.54 -20.98
C ASP A 165 16.02 -2.35 -19.46
N ARG A 166 15.68 -1.13 -18.99
CA ARG A 166 15.61 -0.79 -17.57
C ARG A 166 14.22 -0.41 -17.07
N GLY A 167 13.24 -0.34 -17.96
CA GLY A 167 11.89 0.12 -17.64
C GLY A 167 10.83 -0.94 -17.88
N ALA A 168 9.87 -1.06 -16.96
CA ALA A 168 8.71 -1.92 -17.12
C ALA A 168 7.44 -1.23 -16.60
N LEU A 169 6.30 -1.61 -17.17
CA LEU A 169 4.99 -1.34 -16.60
C LEU A 169 4.61 -2.55 -15.74
N ARG A 170 4.38 -2.32 -14.46
CA ARG A 170 3.88 -3.33 -13.51
C ARG A 170 2.38 -3.17 -13.35
N VAL A 171 1.65 -4.28 -13.39
CA VAL A 171 0.27 -4.37 -12.88
C VAL A 171 0.23 -5.46 -11.83
N ASN A 172 -0.40 -5.20 -10.70
CA ASN A 172 -0.42 -6.15 -9.59
C ASN A 172 -1.71 -6.10 -8.78
N LEU A 173 -1.94 -7.21 -8.09
CA LEU A 173 -2.98 -7.41 -7.11
C LEU A 173 -2.32 -7.88 -5.82
N ARG A 174 -2.75 -7.32 -4.68
CA ARG A 174 -2.26 -7.68 -3.35
C ARG A 174 -3.45 -7.84 -2.41
N TRP A 175 -3.49 -8.91 -1.66
CA TRP A 175 -4.36 -9.08 -0.51
C TRP A 175 -3.53 -8.83 0.75
N ILE A 176 -4.11 -8.13 1.71
CA ILE A 176 -3.45 -7.81 2.99
C ILE A 176 -4.43 -8.16 4.09
N ASP A 177 -3.97 -8.91 5.08
CA ASP A 177 -4.67 -9.17 6.33
C ASP A 177 -4.57 -7.92 7.22
N ILE A 178 -5.69 -7.22 7.45
CA ILE A 178 -5.74 -6.00 8.27
C ILE A 178 -6.96 -6.07 9.18
N ASP A 179 -6.71 -6.35 10.45
CA ASP A 179 -7.71 -6.33 11.51
C ASP A 179 -7.36 -5.24 12.53
N THR A 180 -8.34 -4.40 12.88
CA THR A 180 -8.13 -3.37 13.90
C THR A 180 -9.21 -3.42 14.97
N GLU A 181 -8.81 -3.28 16.23
CA GLU A 181 -9.74 -3.11 17.34
C GLU A 181 -10.25 -1.68 17.37
N ALA A 182 -11.58 -1.52 17.36
CA ALA A 182 -12.23 -0.22 17.43
C ALA A 182 -12.66 0.10 18.87
N ARG A 183 -12.35 1.32 19.33
CA ARG A 183 -12.74 1.85 20.63
C ARG A 183 -13.49 3.15 20.45
N LEU A 184 -14.57 3.33 21.18
CA LEU A 184 -15.34 4.55 21.21
C LEU A 184 -15.34 5.13 22.63
N ASN A 185 -14.81 6.33 22.80
CA ASN A 185 -14.61 6.97 24.12
C ASN A 185 -13.88 6.03 25.10
N GLY A 186 -12.79 5.36 24.61
CA GLY A 186 -11.97 4.41 25.36
C GLY A 186 -12.60 3.02 25.55
N SER A 187 -13.87 2.81 25.23
CA SER A 187 -14.52 1.51 25.36
C SER A 187 -14.43 0.71 24.07
N ARG A 188 -13.96 -0.55 24.15
CA ARG A 188 -13.90 -1.46 23.00
C ARG A 188 -15.31 -1.74 22.48
N ILE A 189 -15.52 -1.51 21.19
CA ILE A 189 -16.81 -1.72 20.51
C ILE A 189 -16.79 -2.92 19.54
N GLY A 190 -15.62 -3.43 19.19
CA GLY A 190 -15.47 -4.60 18.31
C GLY A 190 -14.21 -4.58 17.48
N THR A 191 -14.12 -5.49 16.52
CA THR A 191 -13.03 -5.57 15.55
C THR A 191 -13.55 -5.21 14.17
N VAL A 192 -12.80 -4.40 13.42
CA VAL A 192 -13.04 -4.09 12.02
C VAL A 192 -12.03 -4.88 11.18
N ASN A 193 -12.55 -5.78 10.34
CA ASN A 193 -11.77 -6.60 9.43
C ASN A 193 -11.75 -5.92 8.05
N ILE A 194 -10.65 -5.32 7.68
CA ILE A 194 -10.54 -4.54 6.43
C ILE A 194 -10.18 -5.45 5.27
N ASP A 195 -9.20 -6.33 5.45
CA ASP A 195 -8.73 -7.39 4.52
C ASP A 195 -8.81 -6.97 3.05
N PRO A 196 -8.18 -5.86 2.65
CA PRO A 196 -8.41 -5.27 1.37
C PRO A 196 -7.76 -6.06 0.24
N LEU A 197 -8.38 -5.97 -0.94
CA LEU A 197 -7.68 -6.14 -2.19
C LEU A 197 -7.10 -4.79 -2.62
N VAL A 198 -5.78 -4.77 -2.85
CA VAL A 198 -5.04 -3.61 -3.34
C VAL A 198 -4.60 -3.91 -4.76
N TYR A 199 -5.00 -3.07 -5.72
CA TYR A 199 -4.65 -3.26 -7.12
C TYR A 199 -4.33 -1.94 -7.80
N GLY A 200 -3.43 -2.01 -8.78
CA GLY A 200 -2.99 -0.81 -9.47
C GLY A 200 -1.90 -1.08 -10.49
N ALA A 201 -1.27 0.00 -10.90
CA ALA A 201 -0.18 -0.01 -11.85
C ALA A 201 0.96 0.91 -11.41
N ALA A 202 2.18 0.55 -11.79
CA ALA A 202 3.39 1.30 -11.50
C ALA A 202 4.39 1.23 -12.65
N TYR A 203 5.19 2.27 -12.80
CA TYR A 203 6.40 2.20 -13.59
C TYR A 203 7.54 1.70 -12.71
N VAL A 204 8.26 0.68 -13.20
CA VAL A 204 9.42 0.09 -12.54
C VAL A 204 10.66 0.50 -13.29
N HIS A 205 11.66 1.02 -12.57
CA HIS A 205 13.00 1.27 -13.09
C HIS A 205 14.00 0.33 -12.40
N ARG A 206 14.88 -0.30 -13.20
CA ARG A 206 15.93 -1.24 -12.76
C ARG A 206 17.29 -0.60 -12.90
N PHE A 207 18.16 -0.83 -11.92
CA PHE A 207 19.51 -0.30 -11.86
C PHE A 207 20.56 -1.39 -11.99
#